data_369b7a079570968492ca5d4f5ea94cec
#
_entry.id   369b7a079570968492ca5d4f5ea94cec
#
_cell.length_a   1.000
_cell.length_b   1.000
_cell.length_c   1.000
_cell.angle_alpha   90.00
_cell.angle_beta   90.00
_cell.angle_gamma   90.00
#
_symmetry.space_group_name_H-M   'P 1'
#
loop_
_entity.id
_entity.type
_entity.pdbx_description
1 polymer ?
#
loop_
_entity_poly.entity_id
_entity_poly.type
_entity_poly.pdbx_seq_one_letter_code
_entity_poly.pdbx_strand_id
1 'polypeptide(L)'
;MDFKKYFSHKIYTTDAWKMSAKNHIIFWITKILYLGFYIILPMMVWGFLPWLIGYFVLNATMGLILSIVFQLAHVVENTEFEHVGLDTTKHIETAWAEFQIKTTANFAMNNKVVSWFVGGLNFQVEHHLFPKVSHVHYPPISKIVMQKCAEFNLPYNQYPTVSEAVASHFRMMKCLGKKPAATQLQVQAA
;
A
#
# COMPACT_ATOMS: atom_id res chain seq x y z
N MET A 1 1.22 -14.82 -9.90
CA MET A 1 2.50 -14.80 -9.18
C MET A 1 2.76 -16.07 -8.37
N ASP A 2 1.75 -16.64 -7.73
CA ASP A 2 1.89 -17.82 -6.84
C ASP A 2 2.45 -19.05 -7.57
N PHE A 3 1.93 -19.39 -8.75
CA PHE A 3 2.41 -20.53 -9.53
C PHE A 3 3.89 -20.40 -9.92
N LYS A 4 4.33 -19.19 -10.32
CA LYS A 4 5.75 -18.96 -10.61
C LYS A 4 6.64 -19.24 -9.40
N LYS A 5 6.24 -18.75 -8.20
CA LYS A 5 6.97 -19.00 -6.95
C LYS A 5 6.90 -20.47 -6.53
N TYR A 6 5.74 -21.09 -6.71
CA TYR A 6 5.53 -22.50 -6.38
C TYR A 6 6.45 -23.43 -7.20
N PHE A 7 6.51 -23.23 -8.51
CA PHE A 7 7.32 -24.10 -9.39
C PHE A 7 8.80 -23.72 -9.44
N SER A 8 9.16 -22.45 -9.23
CA SER A 8 10.56 -22.04 -9.22
C SER A 8 11.25 -22.32 -7.88
N HIS A 9 10.49 -22.59 -6.81
CA HIS A 9 10.98 -22.70 -5.44
C HIS A 9 11.82 -21.49 -4.99
N LYS A 10 11.58 -20.30 -5.57
CA LYS A 10 12.31 -19.07 -5.27
C LYS A 10 11.36 -17.97 -4.83
N ILE A 11 11.73 -17.25 -3.79
CA ILE A 11 11.10 -16.01 -3.37
C ILE A 11 12.12 -14.89 -3.60
N TYR A 12 11.93 -14.08 -4.67
CA TYR A 12 12.93 -13.13 -5.17
C TYR A 12 14.24 -13.83 -5.54
N THR A 13 15.34 -13.50 -4.89
CA THR A 13 16.68 -14.08 -5.09
C THR A 13 17.02 -15.22 -4.13
N THR A 14 16.16 -15.48 -3.12
CA THR A 14 16.40 -16.50 -2.10
C THR A 14 15.67 -17.78 -2.41
N ASP A 15 16.30 -18.92 -2.13
CA ASP A 15 15.66 -20.23 -2.24
C ASP A 15 14.55 -20.35 -1.19
N ALA A 16 13.35 -20.71 -1.63
CA ALA A 16 12.24 -20.96 -0.73
C ALA A 16 12.48 -22.29 0.02
N TRP A 17 12.06 -22.32 1.29
CA TRP A 17 12.07 -23.54 2.06
C TRP A 17 11.24 -24.61 1.38
N LYS A 18 11.69 -25.89 1.46
CA LYS A 18 10.90 -27.01 0.95
C LYS A 18 9.54 -27.03 1.63
N MET A 19 8.49 -26.95 0.85
CA MET A 19 7.12 -26.99 1.36
C MET A 19 6.81 -28.39 1.92
N SER A 20 6.14 -28.43 3.07
CA SER A 20 5.62 -29.68 3.62
C SER A 20 4.48 -30.25 2.75
N ALA A 21 4.23 -31.55 2.80
CA ALA A 21 3.13 -32.19 2.09
C ALA A 21 1.77 -31.51 2.41
N LYS A 22 1.55 -31.11 3.66
CA LYS A 22 0.36 -30.35 4.09
C LYS A 22 0.21 -29.03 3.31
N ASN A 23 1.30 -28.28 3.15
CA ASN A 23 1.27 -27.01 2.43
C ASN A 23 1.02 -27.19 0.92
N HIS A 24 1.54 -28.28 0.32
CA HIS A 24 1.21 -28.63 -1.06
C HIS A 24 -0.28 -28.92 -1.22
N ILE A 25 -0.87 -29.70 -0.33
CA ILE A 25 -2.31 -30.02 -0.33
C ILE A 25 -3.14 -28.73 -0.18
N ILE A 26 -2.83 -27.87 0.79
CA ILE A 26 -3.52 -26.61 1.02
C ILE A 26 -3.43 -25.72 -0.22
N PHE A 27 -2.25 -25.61 -0.83
CA PHE A 27 -2.05 -24.81 -2.03
C PHE A 27 -3.00 -25.26 -3.17
N TRP A 28 -3.01 -26.55 -3.48
CA TRP A 28 -3.83 -27.07 -4.57
C TRP A 28 -5.32 -27.03 -4.27
N ILE A 29 -5.74 -27.36 -3.05
CA ILE A 29 -7.15 -27.26 -2.64
C ILE A 29 -7.65 -25.82 -2.79
N THR A 30 -6.90 -24.84 -2.29
CA THR A 30 -7.32 -23.42 -2.41
C THR A 30 -7.41 -22.97 -3.85
N LYS A 31 -6.52 -23.42 -4.76
CA LYS A 31 -6.60 -23.09 -6.19
C LYS A 31 -7.76 -23.75 -6.90
N ILE A 32 -8.04 -25.01 -6.57
CA ILE A 32 -9.20 -25.74 -7.11
C ILE A 32 -10.51 -25.11 -6.65
N LEU A 33 -10.62 -24.78 -5.36
CA LEU A 33 -11.80 -24.08 -4.83
C LEU A 33 -11.97 -22.70 -5.48
N TYR A 34 -10.90 -21.93 -5.64
CA TYR A 34 -10.96 -20.64 -6.34
C TYR A 34 -11.47 -20.81 -7.77
N LEU A 35 -10.88 -21.74 -8.53
CA LEU A 35 -11.29 -22.02 -9.91
C LEU A 35 -12.76 -22.45 -9.97
N GLY A 36 -13.17 -23.34 -9.07
CA GLY A 36 -14.53 -23.86 -8.98
C GLY A 36 -15.55 -22.75 -8.68
N PHE A 37 -15.34 -22.02 -7.57
CA PHE A 37 -16.32 -21.05 -7.10
C PHE A 37 -16.33 -19.71 -7.85
N TYR A 38 -15.16 -19.23 -8.31
CA TYR A 38 -15.07 -17.90 -8.94
C TYR A 38 -15.07 -17.92 -10.48
N ILE A 39 -14.80 -19.07 -11.08
CA ILE A 39 -14.75 -19.18 -12.54
C ILE A 39 -15.81 -20.17 -13.04
N ILE A 40 -15.70 -21.44 -12.68
CA ILE A 40 -16.54 -22.49 -13.29
C ILE A 40 -18.01 -22.33 -12.90
N LEU A 41 -18.30 -22.26 -11.61
CA LEU A 41 -19.68 -22.19 -11.12
C LEU A 41 -20.45 -20.97 -11.65
N PRO A 42 -19.95 -19.73 -11.54
CA PRO A 42 -20.64 -18.56 -12.09
C PRO A 42 -20.79 -18.62 -13.61
N MET A 43 -19.79 -19.15 -14.32
CA MET A 43 -19.84 -19.30 -15.77
C MET A 43 -20.91 -20.32 -16.20
N MET A 44 -21.10 -21.40 -15.42
CA MET A 44 -22.17 -22.38 -15.66
C MET A 44 -23.57 -21.84 -15.35
N VAL A 45 -23.71 -20.99 -14.32
CA VAL A 45 -24.99 -20.45 -13.88
C VAL A 45 -25.47 -19.30 -14.77
N TRP A 46 -24.56 -18.35 -15.09
CA TRP A 46 -24.94 -17.13 -15.82
C TRP A 46 -24.42 -17.07 -17.26
N GLY A 47 -23.61 -18.03 -17.67
CA GLY A 47 -22.95 -18.04 -18.98
C GLY A 47 -21.64 -17.24 -18.99
N PHE A 48 -20.89 -17.40 -20.10
CA PHE A 48 -19.53 -16.84 -20.22
C PHE A 48 -19.50 -15.31 -20.20
N LEU A 49 -20.36 -14.63 -20.95
CA LEU A 49 -20.30 -13.17 -21.12
C LEU A 49 -20.70 -12.40 -19.84
N PRO A 50 -21.81 -12.71 -19.13
CA PRO A 50 -22.12 -12.09 -17.85
C PRO A 50 -21.05 -12.35 -16.79
N TRP A 51 -20.49 -13.57 -16.75
CA TRP A 51 -19.39 -13.90 -15.87
C TRP A 51 -18.16 -13.03 -16.16
N LEU A 52 -17.77 -12.89 -17.43
CA LEU A 52 -16.59 -12.10 -17.84
C LEU A 52 -16.74 -10.63 -17.43
N ILE A 53 -17.93 -10.04 -17.67
CA ILE A 53 -18.23 -8.66 -17.27
C ILE A 53 -18.16 -8.53 -15.74
N GLY A 54 -18.82 -9.41 -15.00
CA GLY A 54 -18.81 -9.41 -13.53
C GLY A 54 -17.42 -9.58 -12.94
N TYR A 55 -16.62 -10.48 -13.51
CA TYR A 55 -15.23 -10.71 -13.11
C TYR A 55 -14.36 -9.46 -13.34
N PHE A 56 -14.53 -8.80 -14.49
CA PHE A 56 -13.81 -7.55 -14.79
C PHE A 56 -14.22 -6.44 -13.84
N VAL A 57 -15.51 -6.22 -13.63
CA VAL A 57 -16.02 -5.18 -12.70
C VAL A 57 -15.52 -5.42 -11.28
N LEU A 58 -15.57 -6.67 -10.79
CA LEU A 58 -15.08 -7.03 -9.46
C LEU A 58 -13.58 -6.69 -9.31
N ASN A 59 -12.76 -7.13 -10.26
CA ASN A 59 -11.31 -6.90 -10.18
C ASN A 59 -10.94 -5.42 -10.37
N ALA A 60 -11.63 -4.71 -11.26
CA ALA A 60 -11.43 -3.27 -11.46
C ALA A 60 -11.80 -2.48 -10.19
N THR A 61 -12.94 -2.78 -9.58
CA THR A 61 -13.38 -2.12 -8.34
C THR A 61 -12.41 -2.41 -7.19
N MET A 62 -12.05 -3.66 -6.99
CA MET A 62 -11.09 -4.05 -5.95
C MET A 62 -9.72 -3.39 -6.17
N GLY A 63 -9.22 -3.41 -7.39
CA GLY A 63 -7.94 -2.78 -7.76
C GLY A 63 -7.98 -1.26 -7.57
N LEU A 64 -9.09 -0.61 -7.92
CA LEU A 64 -9.26 0.82 -7.73
C LEU A 64 -9.27 1.20 -6.24
N ILE A 65 -10.06 0.50 -5.42
CA ILE A 65 -10.10 0.76 -3.97
C ILE A 65 -8.73 0.56 -3.34
N LEU A 66 -8.06 -0.54 -3.66
CA LEU A 66 -6.73 -0.84 -3.13
C LEU A 66 -5.70 0.21 -3.57
N SER A 67 -5.71 0.59 -4.86
CA SER A 67 -4.84 1.64 -5.39
C SER A 67 -5.05 2.96 -4.67
N ILE A 68 -6.30 3.41 -4.47
CA ILE A 68 -6.61 4.64 -3.75
C ILE A 68 -6.02 4.59 -2.33
N VAL A 69 -6.27 3.52 -1.57
CA VAL A 69 -5.78 3.39 -0.19
C VAL A 69 -4.26 3.55 -0.12
N PHE A 70 -3.51 2.90 -1.02
CA PHE A 70 -2.05 3.02 -1.07
C PHE A 70 -1.57 4.39 -1.54
N GLN A 71 -2.22 4.96 -2.55
CA GLN A 71 -1.82 6.26 -3.09
C GLN A 71 -2.05 7.41 -2.10
N LEU A 72 -3.13 7.37 -1.31
CA LEU A 72 -3.40 8.39 -0.30
C LEU A 72 -2.35 8.41 0.83
N ALA A 73 -1.63 7.32 1.01
CA ALA A 73 -0.58 7.21 2.01
C ALA A 73 0.81 7.69 1.51
N HIS A 74 1.05 7.67 0.19
CA HIS A 74 2.39 7.88 -0.36
C HIS A 74 2.50 8.99 -1.40
N VAL A 75 1.40 9.33 -2.10
CA VAL A 75 1.42 10.31 -3.19
C VAL A 75 0.47 11.45 -2.87
N VAL A 76 0.85 12.27 -1.91
CA VAL A 76 0.13 13.46 -1.45
C VAL A 76 1.10 14.64 -1.28
N GLU A 77 0.58 15.86 -1.14
CA GLU A 77 1.38 17.09 -1.23
C GLU A 77 2.52 17.19 -0.19
N ASN A 78 2.36 16.60 0.98
CA ASN A 78 3.33 16.74 2.08
C ASN A 78 4.28 15.55 2.21
N THR A 79 4.24 14.58 1.30
CA THR A 79 5.18 13.46 1.31
C THR A 79 6.40 13.77 0.47
N GLU A 80 7.59 13.48 1.01
CA GLU A 80 8.85 13.62 0.28
C GLU A 80 9.05 12.42 -0.67
N PHE A 81 9.62 12.70 -1.85
CA PHE A 81 10.04 11.67 -2.80
C PHE A 81 11.54 11.70 -2.93
N GLU A 82 12.21 10.66 -2.52
CA GLU A 82 13.64 10.55 -2.72
C GLU A 82 13.93 9.99 -4.12
N HIS A 83 14.56 10.79 -4.95
CA HIS A 83 15.04 10.35 -6.24
C HIS A 83 16.35 9.58 -6.08
N VAL A 84 16.24 8.27 -5.96
CA VAL A 84 17.40 7.40 -6.15
C VAL A 84 17.76 7.50 -7.64
N GLY A 85 18.80 8.24 -7.97
CA GLY A 85 19.34 8.28 -9.33
C GLY A 85 19.67 6.85 -9.79
N LEU A 86 19.82 6.65 -11.10
CA LEU A 86 20.19 5.36 -11.70
C LEU A 86 21.53 4.79 -11.18
N ASP A 87 22.23 5.56 -10.37
CA ASP A 87 23.46 5.16 -9.68
C ASP A 87 23.09 4.41 -8.40
N THR A 88 23.11 3.07 -8.48
CA THR A 88 22.69 2.13 -7.43
C THR A 88 23.57 2.13 -6.18
N THR A 89 24.52 3.06 -6.06
CA THR A 89 25.47 3.15 -4.95
C THR A 89 25.16 4.25 -3.93
N LYS A 90 24.11 5.08 -4.16
CA LYS A 90 23.72 6.09 -3.18
C LYS A 90 23.02 5.45 -1.98
N HIS A 91 23.73 5.44 -0.85
CA HIS A 91 23.13 5.23 0.45
C HIS A 91 22.16 6.39 0.75
N ILE A 92 20.97 6.05 1.24
CA ILE A 92 20.05 7.01 1.84
C ILE A 92 20.73 7.46 3.15
N GLU A 93 21.15 8.72 3.22
CA GLU A 93 21.86 9.27 4.40
C GLU A 93 20.91 9.47 5.59
N THR A 94 19.59 9.53 5.33
CA THR A 94 18.55 9.73 6.34
C THR A 94 18.34 8.46 7.16
N ALA A 95 18.17 8.60 8.48
CA ALA A 95 17.81 7.47 9.34
C ALA A 95 16.52 6.81 8.89
N TRP A 96 16.46 5.47 8.90
CA TRP A 96 15.34 4.70 8.38
C TRP A 96 13.97 5.18 8.90
N ALA A 97 13.87 5.47 10.21
CA ALA A 97 12.60 5.91 10.80
C ALA A 97 12.17 7.30 10.30
N GLU A 98 13.11 8.22 10.17
CA GLU A 98 12.90 9.56 9.63
C GLU A 98 12.42 9.48 8.17
N PHE A 99 13.07 8.64 7.36
CA PHE A 99 12.67 8.40 5.98
C PHE A 99 11.22 7.89 5.89
N GLN A 100 10.84 6.91 6.72
CA GLN A 100 9.46 6.39 6.73
C GLN A 100 8.44 7.48 7.09
N ILE A 101 8.76 8.34 8.07
CA ILE A 101 7.88 9.43 8.49
C ILE A 101 7.69 10.47 7.37
N LYS A 102 8.76 10.86 6.68
CA LYS A 102 8.74 11.87 5.63
C LYS A 102 8.04 11.40 4.34
N THR A 103 8.16 10.11 4.03
CA THR A 103 7.61 9.53 2.78
C THR A 103 6.20 8.97 2.92
N THR A 104 5.60 9.06 4.11
CA THR A 104 4.24 8.54 4.37
C THR A 104 3.33 9.58 5.00
N ALA A 105 2.03 9.38 4.80
CA ALA A 105 0.99 10.21 5.41
C ALA A 105 -0.15 9.35 5.96
N ASN A 106 -0.72 9.79 7.07
CA ASN A 106 -1.93 9.22 7.65
C ASN A 106 -3.18 9.95 7.13
N PHE A 107 -4.32 9.28 7.11
CA PHE A 107 -5.58 9.91 6.73
C PHE A 107 -6.76 9.38 7.55
N ALA A 108 -7.73 10.26 7.83
CA ALA A 108 -8.98 9.94 8.52
C ALA A 108 -8.79 9.09 9.81
N MET A 109 -7.75 9.36 10.60
CA MET A 109 -7.35 8.57 11.78
C MET A 109 -8.47 8.49 12.84
N ASN A 110 -9.34 9.49 12.91
CA ASN A 110 -10.45 9.54 13.86
C ASN A 110 -11.71 8.81 13.37
N ASN A 111 -11.72 8.30 12.14
CA ASN A 111 -12.86 7.61 11.56
C ASN A 111 -12.74 6.09 11.73
N LYS A 112 -13.45 5.54 12.69
CA LYS A 112 -13.43 4.09 13.00
C LYS A 112 -13.93 3.22 11.86
N VAL A 113 -14.90 3.71 11.05
CA VAL A 113 -15.43 2.97 9.90
C VAL A 113 -14.36 2.86 8.82
N VAL A 114 -13.68 3.96 8.51
CA VAL A 114 -12.55 3.96 7.57
C VAL A 114 -11.46 3.02 8.07
N SER A 115 -11.04 3.15 9.32
CA SER A 115 -9.99 2.30 9.89
C SER A 115 -10.33 0.81 9.84
N TRP A 116 -11.59 0.45 10.10
CA TRP A 116 -12.07 -0.92 9.98
C TRP A 116 -12.04 -1.40 8.53
N PHE A 117 -12.56 -0.60 7.60
CA PHE A 117 -12.67 -0.96 6.19
C PHE A 117 -11.30 -1.14 5.52
N VAL A 118 -10.32 -0.27 5.83
CA VAL A 118 -8.98 -0.35 5.26
C VAL A 118 -8.01 -1.20 6.10
N GLY A 119 -8.49 -1.86 7.18
CA GLY A 119 -7.65 -2.70 8.05
C GLY A 119 -6.54 -1.92 8.75
N GLY A 120 -6.78 -0.65 9.11
CA GLY A 120 -5.81 0.22 9.77
C GLY A 120 -4.75 0.83 8.87
N LEU A 121 -4.80 0.61 7.55
CA LEU A 121 -3.85 1.20 6.58
C LEU A 121 -3.98 2.74 6.45
N ASN A 122 -4.96 3.34 7.08
CA ASN A 122 -5.03 4.80 7.25
C ASN A 122 -4.08 5.36 8.32
N PHE A 123 -3.42 4.49 9.10
CA PHE A 123 -2.29 4.78 9.99
C PHE A 123 -0.98 4.32 9.36
N GLN A 124 -0.65 4.88 8.20
CA GLN A 124 0.42 4.38 7.36
C GLN A 124 1.80 4.64 7.97
N VAL A 125 2.00 5.77 8.65
CA VAL A 125 3.25 6.07 9.37
C VAL A 125 3.53 4.98 10.41
N GLU A 126 2.53 4.62 11.21
CA GLU A 126 2.66 3.57 12.23
C GLU A 126 2.84 2.19 11.60
N HIS A 127 2.16 1.94 10.47
CA HIS A 127 2.32 0.69 9.72
C HIS A 127 3.76 0.50 9.22
N HIS A 128 4.38 1.56 8.70
CA HIS A 128 5.76 1.51 8.23
C HIS A 128 6.77 1.41 9.36
N LEU A 129 6.58 2.16 10.46
CA LEU A 129 7.49 2.13 11.60
C LEU A 129 7.41 0.80 12.39
N PHE A 130 6.20 0.22 12.46
CA PHE A 130 5.94 -0.96 13.30
C PHE A 130 5.23 -2.09 12.53
N PRO A 131 5.81 -2.62 11.44
CA PRO A 131 5.15 -3.59 10.55
C PRO A 131 4.79 -4.93 11.21
N LYS A 132 5.35 -5.21 12.38
CA LYS A 132 5.06 -6.43 13.17
C LYS A 132 3.99 -6.23 14.23
N VAL A 133 3.51 -5.00 14.42
CA VAL A 133 2.47 -4.67 15.40
C VAL A 133 1.10 -4.72 14.72
N SER A 134 0.12 -5.31 15.40
CA SER A 134 -1.25 -5.35 14.88
C SER A 134 -1.85 -3.94 14.81
N HIS A 135 -2.58 -3.66 13.73
CA HIS A 135 -3.22 -2.37 13.45
C HIS A 135 -4.18 -1.88 14.56
N VAL A 136 -4.71 -2.77 15.39
CA VAL A 136 -5.56 -2.39 16.54
C VAL A 136 -4.82 -1.52 17.57
N HIS A 137 -3.49 -1.56 17.57
CA HIS A 137 -2.63 -0.77 18.44
C HIS A 137 -2.15 0.55 17.80
N TYR A 138 -2.42 0.80 16.52
CA TYR A 138 -1.96 2.02 15.85
C TYR A 138 -2.54 3.32 16.46
N PRO A 139 -3.82 3.39 16.87
CA PRO A 139 -4.35 4.63 17.48
C PRO A 139 -3.62 5.09 18.76
N PRO A 140 -3.25 4.26 19.75
CA PRO A 140 -2.41 4.70 20.84
C PRO A 140 -0.96 4.97 20.44
N ILE A 141 -0.40 4.20 19.50
CA ILE A 141 0.97 4.38 19.01
C ILE A 141 1.11 5.71 18.26
N SER A 142 0.12 6.10 17.45
CA SER A 142 0.16 7.35 16.70
C SER A 142 0.33 8.59 17.56
N LYS A 143 -0.25 8.61 18.75
CA LYS A 143 -0.07 9.70 19.72
C LYS A 143 1.39 9.82 20.19
N ILE A 144 2.03 8.67 20.42
CA ILE A 144 3.44 8.62 20.84
C ILE A 144 4.34 9.05 19.68
N VAL A 145 4.07 8.56 18.46
CA VAL A 145 4.84 8.93 17.26
C VAL A 145 4.71 10.43 17.00
N MET A 146 3.49 10.97 17.05
CA MET A 146 3.24 12.40 16.86
C MET A 146 4.02 13.26 17.88
N GLN A 147 4.03 12.86 19.17
CA GLN A 147 4.80 13.54 20.20
C GLN A 147 6.30 13.47 19.90
N LYS A 148 6.82 12.31 19.49
CA LYS A 148 8.23 12.15 19.14
C LYS A 148 8.61 12.95 17.88
N CYS A 149 7.75 13.00 16.88
CA CYS A 149 7.98 13.87 15.72
C CYS A 149 8.12 15.34 16.13
N ALA A 150 7.27 15.82 17.05
CA ALA A 150 7.37 17.17 17.57
C ALA A 150 8.68 17.42 18.37
N GLU A 151 9.11 16.44 19.20
CA GLU A 151 10.36 16.54 19.96
C GLU A 151 11.60 16.60 19.06
N PHE A 152 11.60 15.86 17.93
CA PHE A 152 12.71 15.82 16.99
C PHE A 152 12.56 16.77 15.79
N ASN A 153 11.55 17.62 15.81
CA ASN A 153 11.24 18.58 14.73
C ASN A 153 11.07 17.88 13.35
N LEU A 154 10.42 16.69 13.35
CA LEU A 154 10.11 15.93 12.16
C LEU A 154 8.66 16.20 11.71
N PRO A 155 8.37 16.24 10.41
CA PRO A 155 7.00 16.37 9.93
C PRO A 155 6.19 15.11 10.28
N TYR A 156 4.95 15.30 10.74
CA TYR A 156 3.99 14.20 10.88
C TYR A 156 2.81 14.48 9.96
N ASN A 157 2.84 13.86 8.79
CA ASN A 157 1.88 14.11 7.73
C ASN A 157 0.54 13.42 8.03
N GLN A 158 -0.53 14.21 8.14
CA GLN A 158 -1.88 13.68 8.37
C GLN A 158 -2.95 14.51 7.66
N TYR A 159 -3.97 13.82 7.17
CA TYR A 159 -5.17 14.41 6.58
C TYR A 159 -6.39 14.07 7.45
N PRO A 160 -7.16 15.07 7.94
CA PRO A 160 -8.30 14.85 8.82
C PRO A 160 -9.37 13.92 8.21
N THR A 161 -9.57 14.01 6.89
CA THR A 161 -10.61 13.25 6.18
C THR A 161 -10.05 12.52 4.95
N VAL A 162 -10.77 11.51 4.49
CA VAL A 162 -10.47 10.82 3.21
C VAL A 162 -10.57 11.80 2.04
N SER A 163 -11.57 12.70 2.04
CA SER A 163 -11.78 13.67 0.95
C SER A 163 -10.61 14.65 0.82
N GLU A 164 -10.04 15.11 1.93
CA GLU A 164 -8.86 15.97 1.91
C GLU A 164 -7.62 15.23 1.38
N ALA A 165 -7.41 14.00 1.81
CA ALA A 165 -6.32 13.17 1.29
C ALA A 165 -6.48 12.91 -0.22
N VAL A 166 -7.68 12.60 -0.70
CA VAL A 166 -8.00 12.45 -2.12
C VAL A 166 -7.75 13.76 -2.89
N ALA A 167 -8.20 14.89 -2.37
CA ALA A 167 -7.97 16.18 -3.00
C ALA A 167 -6.47 16.52 -3.08
N SER A 168 -5.72 16.25 -2.01
CA SER A 168 -4.26 16.40 -1.98
C SER A 168 -3.58 15.50 -3.02
N HIS A 169 -3.98 14.23 -3.10
CA HIS A 169 -3.46 13.30 -4.11
C HIS A 169 -3.67 13.83 -5.53
N PHE A 170 -4.89 14.29 -5.86
CA PHE A 170 -5.14 14.85 -7.19
C PHE A 170 -4.33 16.12 -7.48
N ARG A 171 -4.15 17.01 -6.49
CA ARG A 171 -3.28 18.18 -6.65
C ARG A 171 -1.83 17.77 -6.89
N MET A 172 -1.33 16.79 -6.15
CA MET A 172 0.01 16.24 -6.33
C MET A 172 0.19 15.61 -7.71
N MET A 173 -0.73 14.77 -8.17
CA MET A 173 -0.70 14.17 -9.51
C MET A 173 -0.70 15.25 -10.61
N LYS A 174 -1.50 16.31 -10.45
CA LYS A 174 -1.52 17.44 -11.38
C LYS A 174 -0.19 18.23 -11.37
N CYS A 175 0.44 18.37 -10.22
CA CYS A 175 1.76 18.98 -10.09
C CYS A 175 2.83 18.17 -10.80
N LEU A 176 2.88 16.87 -10.53
CA LEU A 176 3.81 15.93 -11.15
C LEU A 176 3.66 15.85 -12.68
N GLY A 177 2.42 15.94 -13.20
CA GLY A 177 2.16 15.92 -14.63
C GLY A 177 2.52 17.20 -15.39
N LYS A 178 2.71 18.34 -14.69
CA LYS A 178 2.97 19.64 -15.33
C LYS A 178 4.42 20.06 -15.39
N LYS A 179 5.29 19.49 -14.57
CA LYS A 179 6.69 19.92 -14.44
C LYS A 179 7.63 18.84 -14.98
N PRO A 180 8.70 19.24 -15.73
CA PRO A 180 9.80 18.32 -16.02
C PRO A 180 10.44 17.82 -14.72
N ALA A 181 10.93 16.60 -14.71
CA ALA A 181 11.50 15.95 -13.53
C ALA A 181 12.57 16.79 -12.77
N ALA A 182 13.36 17.58 -13.51
CA ALA A 182 14.39 18.46 -12.93
C ALA A 182 13.81 19.64 -12.10
N THR A 183 12.61 20.10 -12.40
CA THR A 183 11.96 21.23 -11.70
C THR A 183 11.17 20.77 -10.48
N GLN A 184 10.79 19.48 -10.44
CA GLN A 184 10.05 18.89 -9.32
C GLN A 184 10.92 18.75 -8.06
N LEU A 185 12.23 18.60 -8.23
CA LEU A 185 13.22 18.51 -7.15
C LEU A 185 13.37 19.81 -6.33
N GLN A 186 13.14 20.98 -6.94
CA GLN A 186 13.31 22.27 -6.27
C GLN A 186 12.10 22.72 -5.44
N VAL A 187 10.91 22.20 -5.69
CA VAL A 187 9.68 22.61 -4.99
C VAL A 187 9.54 21.92 -3.63
N GLN A 188 10.25 20.82 -3.41
CA GLN A 188 10.23 20.06 -2.15
C GLN A 188 11.37 20.45 -1.18
N ALA A 189 12.30 21.26 -1.64
CA ALA A 189 13.44 21.76 -0.83
C ALA A 189 13.24 23.21 -0.34
N ALA A 190 12.12 23.84 -0.62
CA ALA A 190 11.72 25.17 -0.18
C ALA A 190 10.54 25.11 0.80
#